data_433f12fed4de9c619f910749e5e21fbe
#
_entry.id   433f12fed4de9c619f910749e5e21fbe
#
_cell.length_a   1.000
_cell.length_b   1.000
_cell.length_c   1.000
_cell.angle_alpha   90.00
_cell.angle_beta   90.00
_cell.angle_gamma   90.00
#
_symmetry.space_group_name_H-M   'P 1'
#
loop_
_entity.id
_entity.type
_entity.pdbx_description
1 polymer ?
#
loop_
_entity_poly.entity_id
_entity_poly.type
_entity_poly.pdbx_seq_one_letter_code
_entity_poly.pdbx_strand_id
1 'polypeptide(L)'
;DLLAARIGYTGYYLSRRFKEEMGVSLNTYIKIVKIERAKMLLSTTQTSIQKISEELSFGTRSFFAETFKSIVGMTPAAYRKKYQRL
;
A
#
# COMPACT_ATOMS: atom_id res chain seq x y z
N ASP A 1 10.65 -11.25 -1.96
CA ASP A 1 10.19 -11.88 -0.74
C ASP A 1 11.24 -12.82 -0.16
N LEU A 2 11.47 -12.73 1.12
CA LEU A 2 12.50 -13.51 1.80
C LEU A 2 12.23 -15.01 1.67
N LEU A 3 10.98 -15.41 1.78
CA LEU A 3 10.59 -16.80 1.70
C LEU A 3 10.85 -17.36 0.30
N ALA A 4 10.46 -16.61 -0.73
CA ALA A 4 10.69 -17.02 -2.12
C ALA A 4 12.19 -17.16 -2.41
N ALA A 5 13.00 -16.24 -1.92
CA ALA A 5 14.45 -16.29 -2.12
C ALA A 5 15.07 -17.52 -1.45
N ARG A 6 14.59 -17.88 -0.27
CA ARG A 6 15.14 -18.99 0.49
C ARG A 6 14.78 -20.34 -0.09
N ILE A 7 13.57 -20.50 -0.60
CA ILE A 7 13.10 -21.80 -1.07
C ILE A 7 13.07 -21.92 -2.59
N GLY A 8 13.47 -20.85 -3.28
CA GLY A 8 13.59 -20.89 -4.75
C GLY A 8 12.30 -20.96 -5.50
N TYR A 9 11.18 -20.64 -4.89
CA TYR A 9 9.90 -20.63 -5.58
C TYR A 9 9.83 -19.45 -6.53
N THR A 10 9.12 -19.65 -7.66
CA THR A 10 8.87 -18.56 -8.59
C THR A 10 7.87 -17.59 -7.96
N GLY A 11 7.87 -16.35 -8.47
CA GLY A 11 6.89 -15.37 -8.01
C GLY A 11 5.45 -15.83 -8.22
N TYR A 12 5.21 -16.56 -9.31
CA TYR A 12 3.87 -17.11 -9.57
C TYR A 12 3.45 -18.10 -8.49
N TYR A 13 4.32 -19.04 -8.16
CA TYR A 13 4.02 -20.04 -7.14
C TYR A 13 3.76 -19.39 -5.79
N LEU A 14 4.62 -18.45 -5.42
CA LEU A 14 4.49 -17.75 -4.14
C LEU A 14 3.19 -16.97 -4.05
N SER A 15 2.81 -16.29 -5.13
CA SER A 15 1.58 -15.51 -5.16
C SER A 15 0.35 -16.40 -5.01
N ARG A 16 0.34 -17.55 -5.69
CA ARG A 16 -0.76 -18.49 -5.61
C ARG A 16 -0.91 -19.05 -4.19
N ARG A 17 0.20 -19.47 -3.61
CA ARG A 17 0.19 -20.02 -2.26
C ARG A 17 -0.21 -18.97 -1.23
N PHE A 18 0.26 -17.75 -1.40
CA PHE A 18 -0.12 -16.65 -0.54
C PHE A 18 -1.63 -16.43 -0.55
N LYS A 19 -2.23 -16.42 -1.72
CA LYS A 19 -3.68 -16.24 -1.84
C LYS A 19 -4.44 -17.35 -1.14
N GLU A 20 -3.98 -18.60 -1.29
CA GLU A 20 -4.62 -19.76 -0.65
C GLU A 20 -4.57 -19.66 0.87
N GLU A 21 -3.45 -19.22 1.43
CA GLU A 21 -3.27 -19.14 2.87
C GLU A 21 -3.87 -17.88 3.50
N MET A 22 -3.77 -16.74 2.82
CA MET A 22 -4.15 -15.46 3.38
C MET A 22 -5.51 -14.96 2.91
N GLY A 23 -6.10 -15.60 1.92
CA GLY A 23 -7.40 -15.19 1.39
C GLY A 23 -7.37 -14.02 0.43
N VAL A 24 -6.21 -13.41 0.20
CA VAL A 24 -6.04 -12.31 -0.75
C VAL A 24 -4.79 -12.55 -1.58
N SER A 25 -4.75 -11.98 -2.79
CA SER A 25 -3.56 -12.11 -3.62
C SER A 25 -2.40 -11.35 -3.01
N LEU A 26 -1.18 -11.75 -3.37
CA LEU A 26 0.01 -11.07 -2.91
C LEU A 26 0.02 -9.59 -3.33
N ASN A 27 -0.40 -9.31 -4.56
CA ASN A 27 -0.47 -7.92 -5.04
C ASN A 27 -1.44 -7.09 -4.22
N THR A 28 -2.59 -7.65 -3.87
CA THR A 28 -3.56 -6.96 -3.02
C THR A 28 -2.99 -6.72 -1.63
N TYR A 29 -2.32 -7.71 -1.07
CA TYR A 29 -1.70 -7.57 0.24
C TYR A 29 -0.64 -6.46 0.24
N ILE A 30 0.20 -6.42 -0.80
CA ILE A 30 1.22 -5.38 -0.93
C ILE A 30 0.57 -4.00 -0.98
N LYS A 31 -0.52 -3.85 -1.73
CA LYS A 31 -1.26 -2.58 -1.79
C LYS A 31 -1.78 -2.19 -0.41
N ILE A 32 -2.34 -3.14 0.33
CA ILE A 32 -2.87 -2.87 1.67
C ILE A 32 -1.75 -2.40 2.60
N VAL A 33 -0.60 -3.06 2.57
CA VAL A 33 0.55 -2.68 3.40
C VAL A 33 1.02 -1.27 3.04
N LYS A 34 1.11 -0.95 1.74
CA LYS A 34 1.49 0.39 1.29
C LYS A 34 0.48 1.44 1.76
N ILE A 35 -0.80 1.13 1.70
CA ILE A 35 -1.84 2.06 2.14
C ILE A 35 -1.79 2.28 3.65
N GLU A 36 -1.51 1.25 4.43
CA GLU A 36 -1.33 1.41 5.87
C GLU A 36 -0.15 2.33 6.17
N ARG A 37 0.95 2.19 5.42
CA ARG A 37 2.09 3.09 5.55
C ARG A 37 1.72 4.51 5.17
N ALA A 38 0.94 4.67 4.09
CA ALA A 38 0.47 5.98 3.65
C ALA A 38 -0.38 6.65 4.72
N LYS A 39 -1.26 5.91 5.37
CA LYS A 39 -2.10 6.44 6.46
C LYS A 39 -1.24 7.00 7.58
N MET A 40 -0.19 6.28 7.94
CA MET A 40 0.73 6.75 8.97
C MET A 40 1.43 8.03 8.53
N LEU A 41 1.96 8.08 7.31
CA LEU A 41 2.66 9.27 6.81
C LEU A 41 1.72 10.47 6.70
N LEU A 42 0.48 10.24 6.28
CA LEU A 42 -0.49 11.32 6.16
C LEU A 42 -0.87 11.91 7.52
N SER A 43 -0.97 11.07 8.55
CA SER A 43 -1.43 11.52 9.87
C SER A 43 -0.31 12.03 10.76
N THR A 44 0.93 11.60 10.54
CA THR A 44 2.04 11.92 11.46
C THR A 44 3.14 12.77 10.84
N THR A 45 3.08 13.06 9.56
CA THR A 45 4.09 13.90 8.88
C THR A 45 3.42 14.95 8.02
N GLN A 46 4.21 15.90 7.52
CA GLN A 46 3.77 16.89 6.55
C GLN A 46 4.25 16.56 5.13
N THR A 47 4.71 15.34 4.93
CA THR A 47 5.15 14.88 3.61
C THR A 47 4.02 15.04 2.60
N SER A 48 4.32 15.62 1.44
CA SER A 48 3.28 15.85 0.42
C SER A 48 2.71 14.53 -0.09
N ILE A 49 1.48 14.59 -0.57
CA ILE A 49 0.82 13.40 -1.13
C ILE A 49 1.62 12.87 -2.32
N GLN A 50 2.16 13.78 -3.16
CA GLN A 50 3.02 13.40 -4.27
C GLN A 50 4.24 12.63 -3.78
N LYS A 51 4.90 13.13 -2.76
CA LYS A 51 6.09 12.49 -2.21
C LYS A 51 5.77 11.13 -1.61
N ILE A 52 4.65 11.01 -0.92
CA ILE A 52 4.21 9.74 -0.37
C ILE A 52 3.98 8.71 -1.49
N SER A 53 3.32 9.12 -2.57
CA SER A 53 3.09 8.21 -3.69
C SER A 53 4.40 7.72 -4.31
N GLU A 54 5.41 8.61 -4.37
CA GLU A 54 6.73 8.24 -4.88
C GLU A 54 7.48 7.29 -3.94
N GLU A 55 7.48 7.60 -2.66
CA GLU A 55 8.17 6.75 -1.67
C GLU A 55 7.58 5.36 -1.58
N LEU A 56 6.29 5.23 -1.81
CA LEU A 56 5.61 3.94 -1.76
C LEU A 56 5.54 3.25 -3.12
N SER A 57 6.20 3.84 -4.13
CA SER A 57 6.32 3.24 -5.46
C SER A 57 4.97 2.96 -6.13
N PHE A 58 4.05 3.92 -6.06
CA PHE A 58 2.77 3.78 -6.74
C PHE A 58 2.82 4.14 -8.22
N GLY A 59 3.91 4.74 -8.67
CA GLY A 59 4.05 5.15 -10.07
C GLY A 59 3.49 6.53 -10.35
N THR A 60 2.21 6.77 -10.09
CA THR A 60 1.59 8.07 -10.27
C THR A 60 0.78 8.46 -9.04
N ARG A 61 0.64 9.76 -8.86
CA ARG A 61 -0.21 10.28 -7.78
C ARG A 61 -1.67 9.88 -7.97
N SER A 62 -2.13 9.86 -9.23
CA SER A 62 -3.51 9.48 -9.54
C SER A 62 -3.79 8.04 -9.14
N PHE A 63 -2.89 7.13 -9.48
CA PHE A 63 -3.06 5.71 -9.11
C PHE A 63 -3.04 5.55 -7.59
N PHE A 64 -2.14 6.25 -6.92
CA PHE A 64 -2.10 6.23 -5.45
C PHE A 64 -3.43 6.71 -4.86
N ALA A 65 -3.93 7.85 -5.33
CA ALA A 65 -5.16 8.42 -4.80
C ALA A 65 -6.36 7.49 -5.02
N GLU A 66 -6.45 6.88 -6.20
CA GLU A 66 -7.52 5.95 -6.50
C GLU A 66 -7.44 4.69 -5.62
N THR A 67 -6.25 4.14 -5.47
CA THR A 67 -6.02 2.96 -4.64
C THR A 67 -6.35 3.26 -3.18
N PHE A 68 -5.87 4.39 -2.68
CA PHE A 68 -6.13 4.81 -1.31
C PHE A 68 -7.63 4.95 -1.07
N LYS A 69 -8.33 5.66 -1.96
CA LYS A 69 -9.77 5.86 -1.80
C LYS A 69 -10.53 4.54 -1.87
N SER A 70 -10.11 3.64 -2.75
CA SER A 70 -10.74 2.32 -2.88
C SER A 70 -10.63 1.50 -1.60
N ILE A 71 -9.49 1.56 -0.93
CA ILE A 71 -9.24 0.75 0.27
C ILE A 71 -9.75 1.44 1.54
N VAL A 72 -9.53 2.75 1.66
CA VAL A 72 -9.81 3.50 2.89
C VAL A 72 -11.19 4.12 2.90
N GLY A 73 -11.75 4.42 1.73
CA GLY A 73 -13.06 5.03 1.61
C GLY A 73 -13.04 6.56 1.51
N MET A 74 -11.87 7.18 1.54
CA MET A 74 -11.72 8.62 1.37
C MET A 74 -10.38 8.92 0.71
N THR A 75 -10.26 10.11 0.14
CA THR A 75 -9.02 10.51 -0.54
C THR A 75 -7.88 10.71 0.47
N PRO A 76 -6.61 10.65 0.02
CA PRO A 76 -5.49 10.94 0.92
C PRO A 76 -5.58 12.33 1.54
N ALA A 77 -6.00 13.34 0.78
CA ALA A 77 -6.14 14.70 1.30
C ALA A 77 -7.21 14.78 2.38
N ALA A 78 -8.35 14.13 2.16
CA ALA A 78 -9.43 14.09 3.14
C ALA A 78 -9.00 13.34 4.40
N TYR A 79 -8.26 12.25 4.23
CA TYR A 79 -7.74 11.49 5.35
C TYR A 79 -6.80 12.34 6.21
N ARG A 80 -5.88 13.05 5.56
CA ARG A 80 -4.93 13.93 6.26
C ARG A 80 -5.68 14.99 7.07
N LYS A 81 -6.66 15.63 6.42
CA LYS A 81 -7.43 16.68 7.09
C LYS A 81 -8.14 16.16 8.33
N LYS A 82 -8.67 14.94 8.25
CA LYS A 82 -9.45 14.36 9.35
C LYS A 82 -8.57 13.82 10.46
N TYR A 83 -7.43 13.23 10.15
CA TYR A 83 -6.64 12.47 11.12
C TYR A 83 -5.26 13.03 11.42
N GLN A 84 -4.87 14.16 10.82
CA GLN A 84 -3.54 14.71 11.07
C GLN A 84 -3.40 15.13 12.53
N ARG A 85 -2.32 14.72 13.13
CA ARG A 85 -2.03 14.93 14.55
C ARG A 85 -0.95 15.96 14.83
N LEU A 86 -0.54 16.68 13.84
CA LEU A 86 0.49 17.71 13.96
C LEU A 86 -0.09 19.04 14.41
#